data_eb7da42b432eb9df382c68472a891ebc
#
_entry.id   eb7da42b432eb9df382c68472a891ebc
#
_cell.length_a   1.000
_cell.length_b   1.000
_cell.length_c   1.000
_cell.angle_alpha   90.00
_cell.angle_beta   90.00
_cell.angle_gamma   90.00
#
_symmetry.space_group_name_H-M   'P 1'
#
loop_
_entity.id
_entity.type
_entity.pdbx_description
1 polymer ?
#
loop_
_entity_poly.entity_id
_entity_poly.type
_entity_poly.pdbx_seq_one_letter_code
_entity_poly.pdbx_strand_id
1 'polypeptide(L)'
;VNAGELRCLIGPNGAGKTTMMDIITGKTRPDTGTCWFGASINLLQMSEPEIAQAGIGRKFQKPTVFEHHSVFENLELSMAGPKGVWRTLRARLDADQRQRIEDVLELIGLQDESQRQAGALSHGQKQWLEIGMLLMQNPLLLLVDEPAAGMTHQEMDRTVELLTSLAGDHSVVVVEHDMDFVRALSSRVTVLHQGSVLAEGNMDQVQNDPKVVEVYLGE
;
A
#
# COMPACT_ATOMS: atom_id res chain seq x y z
N VAL A 1 -5.85 -2.85 -13.19
CA VAL A 1 -5.68 -1.53 -12.53
C VAL A 1 -5.02 -0.60 -13.51
N ASN A 2 -5.58 0.59 -13.71
CA ASN A 2 -5.02 1.60 -14.59
C ASN A 2 -3.98 2.46 -13.85
N ALA A 3 -3.14 3.19 -14.60
CA ALA A 3 -2.22 4.14 -13.99
C ALA A 3 -3.00 5.23 -13.23
N GLY A 4 -2.56 5.57 -12.01
CA GLY A 4 -3.20 6.55 -11.15
C GLY A 4 -4.53 6.11 -10.52
N GLU A 5 -4.97 4.87 -10.74
CA GLU A 5 -6.23 4.36 -10.21
C GLU A 5 -6.10 3.95 -8.73
N LEU A 6 -7.09 4.39 -7.91
CA LEU A 6 -7.33 3.82 -6.59
C LEU A 6 -8.38 2.70 -6.73
N ARG A 7 -8.02 1.49 -6.32
CA ARG A 7 -8.89 0.31 -6.40
C ARG A 7 -8.94 -0.42 -5.08
N CYS A 8 -10.13 -0.77 -4.63
CA CYS A 8 -10.32 -1.68 -3.52
C CYS A 8 -10.51 -3.12 -4.00
N LEU A 9 -9.88 -4.04 -3.31
CA LEU A 9 -10.01 -5.48 -3.51
C LEU A 9 -10.66 -6.08 -2.26
N ILE A 10 -11.88 -6.53 -2.38
CA ILE A 10 -12.65 -7.12 -1.28
C ILE A 10 -12.97 -8.58 -1.57
N GLY A 11 -13.47 -9.28 -0.58
CA GLY A 11 -13.88 -10.69 -0.68
C GLY A 11 -13.78 -11.40 0.66
N PRO A 12 -14.45 -12.53 0.84
CA PRO A 12 -14.39 -13.30 2.08
C PRO A 12 -12.98 -13.84 2.36
N ASN A 13 -12.78 -14.40 3.55
CA ASN A 13 -11.54 -15.08 3.90
C ASN A 13 -11.31 -16.26 2.94
N GLY A 14 -10.08 -16.45 2.47
CA GLY A 14 -9.76 -17.47 1.49
C GLY A 14 -10.14 -17.14 0.03
N ALA A 15 -10.69 -15.96 -0.26
CA ALA A 15 -11.02 -15.55 -1.63
C ALA A 15 -9.83 -15.42 -2.58
N GLY A 16 -8.58 -15.42 -2.06
CA GLY A 16 -7.36 -15.30 -2.86
C GLY A 16 -6.72 -13.91 -2.87
N LYS A 17 -7.21 -12.96 -2.07
CA LYS A 17 -6.69 -11.58 -2.00
C LYS A 17 -5.18 -11.52 -1.71
N THR A 18 -4.73 -12.17 -0.64
CA THR A 18 -3.31 -12.23 -0.25
C THR A 18 -2.48 -12.97 -1.28
N THR A 19 -3.01 -14.07 -1.85
CA THR A 19 -2.32 -14.82 -2.90
C THR A 19 -2.08 -13.95 -4.14
N MET A 20 -3.07 -13.16 -4.55
CA MET A 20 -2.92 -12.22 -5.65
C MET A 20 -1.83 -11.18 -5.36
N MET A 21 -1.83 -10.60 -4.17
CA MET A 21 -0.77 -9.66 -3.74
C MET A 21 0.61 -10.33 -3.73
N ASP A 22 0.70 -11.57 -3.24
CA ASP A 22 1.95 -12.35 -3.19
C ASP A 22 2.47 -12.68 -4.60
N ILE A 23 1.59 -12.91 -5.58
CA ILE A 23 1.96 -13.11 -6.99
C ILE A 23 2.50 -11.80 -7.58
N ILE A 24 1.82 -10.69 -7.37
CA ILE A 24 2.25 -9.37 -7.90
C ILE A 24 3.62 -8.97 -7.34
N THR A 25 3.91 -9.30 -6.09
CA THR A 25 5.19 -8.99 -5.44
C THR A 25 6.29 -10.04 -5.66
N GLY A 26 5.98 -11.14 -6.35
CA GLY A 26 6.95 -12.21 -6.66
C GLY A 26 7.21 -13.20 -5.54
N LYS A 27 6.54 -13.04 -4.39
CA LYS A 27 6.66 -13.95 -3.23
C LYS A 27 6.12 -15.34 -3.52
N THR A 28 5.10 -15.44 -4.39
CA THR A 28 4.50 -16.69 -4.84
C THR A 28 4.45 -16.71 -6.35
N ARG A 29 4.70 -17.88 -6.96
CA ARG A 29 4.57 -18.10 -8.40
C ARG A 29 3.25 -18.81 -8.70
N PRO A 30 2.45 -18.35 -9.68
CA PRO A 30 1.27 -19.08 -10.11
C PRO A 30 1.69 -20.31 -10.95
N ASP A 31 0.88 -21.35 -10.91
CA ASP A 31 1.11 -22.56 -11.74
C ASP A 31 0.91 -22.26 -13.23
N THR A 32 -0.04 -21.38 -13.54
CA THR A 32 -0.38 -20.97 -14.92
C THR A 32 -0.78 -19.51 -14.98
N GLY A 33 -0.75 -18.92 -16.18
CA GLY A 33 -1.20 -17.54 -16.41
C GLY A 33 -0.07 -16.55 -16.61
N THR A 34 -0.40 -15.27 -16.61
CA THR A 34 0.53 -14.16 -16.84
C THR A 34 0.27 -13.04 -15.85
N CYS A 35 1.32 -12.30 -15.46
CA CYS A 35 1.21 -11.12 -14.63
C CYS A 35 2.10 -10.01 -15.22
N TRP A 36 1.48 -8.93 -15.69
CA TRP A 36 2.16 -7.86 -16.38
C TRP A 36 2.05 -6.55 -15.57
N PHE A 37 3.14 -5.82 -15.50
CA PHE A 37 3.18 -4.46 -14.98
C PHE A 37 3.49 -3.49 -16.13
N GLY A 38 2.57 -2.56 -16.36
CA GLY A 38 2.57 -1.76 -17.59
C GLY A 38 2.41 -2.64 -18.84
N ALA A 39 2.94 -2.17 -19.97
CA ALA A 39 2.78 -2.85 -21.26
C ALA A 39 3.84 -3.94 -21.54
N SER A 40 4.94 -3.98 -20.75
CA SER A 40 6.14 -4.74 -21.15
C SER A 40 6.82 -5.54 -20.04
N ILE A 41 6.52 -5.31 -18.78
CA ILE A 41 7.21 -5.94 -17.65
C ILE A 41 6.45 -7.18 -17.21
N ASN A 42 7.03 -8.36 -17.47
CA ASN A 42 6.48 -9.64 -16.99
C ASN A 42 6.99 -9.91 -15.57
N LEU A 43 6.14 -9.71 -14.56
CA LEU A 43 6.50 -9.89 -13.15
C LEU A 43 6.86 -11.33 -12.80
N LEU A 44 6.35 -12.31 -13.55
CA LEU A 44 6.66 -13.73 -13.30
C LEU A 44 8.10 -14.10 -13.62
N GLN A 45 8.84 -13.24 -14.33
CA GLN A 45 10.25 -13.44 -14.67
C GLN A 45 11.21 -12.68 -13.76
N MET A 46 10.68 -11.90 -12.80
CA MET A 46 11.45 -11.05 -11.90
C MET A 46 11.50 -11.64 -10.50
N SER A 47 12.57 -11.33 -9.77
CA SER A 47 12.68 -11.56 -8.33
C SER A 47 11.95 -10.46 -7.53
N GLU A 48 11.65 -10.69 -6.25
CA GLU A 48 11.03 -9.68 -5.36
C GLU A 48 11.80 -8.33 -5.36
N PRO A 49 13.16 -8.29 -5.24
CA PRO A 49 13.89 -7.04 -5.31
C PRO A 49 13.77 -6.31 -6.66
N GLU A 50 13.74 -7.05 -7.78
CA GLU A 50 13.57 -6.46 -9.11
C GLU A 50 12.16 -5.88 -9.28
N ILE A 51 11.14 -6.55 -8.75
CA ILE A 51 9.75 -6.05 -8.73
C ILE A 51 9.64 -4.77 -7.92
N ALA A 52 10.28 -4.72 -6.74
CA ALA A 52 10.32 -3.51 -5.92
C ALA A 52 11.04 -2.36 -6.66
N GLN A 53 12.16 -2.64 -7.34
CA GLN A 53 12.90 -1.65 -8.16
C GLN A 53 12.11 -1.20 -9.39
N ALA A 54 11.21 -2.04 -9.92
CA ALA A 54 10.30 -1.66 -11.01
C ALA A 54 9.20 -0.69 -10.56
N GLY A 55 9.10 -0.40 -9.25
CA GLY A 55 8.17 0.58 -8.69
C GLY A 55 6.92 -0.03 -8.08
N ILE A 56 6.96 -1.29 -7.63
CA ILE A 56 5.85 -1.92 -6.90
C ILE A 56 6.21 -1.97 -5.41
N GLY A 57 5.52 -1.17 -4.60
CA GLY A 57 5.63 -1.17 -3.16
C GLY A 57 4.49 -1.92 -2.48
N ARG A 58 4.78 -2.70 -1.44
CA ARG A 58 3.76 -3.36 -0.63
C ARG A 58 3.91 -3.04 0.84
N LYS A 59 2.82 -2.56 1.44
CA LYS A 59 2.64 -2.46 2.88
C LYS A 59 2.00 -3.76 3.37
N PHE A 60 2.66 -4.39 4.34
CA PHE A 60 2.16 -5.60 5.00
C PHE A 60 1.22 -5.25 6.17
N GLN A 61 0.44 -6.23 6.64
CA GLN A 61 -0.50 -6.05 7.77
C GLN A 61 0.19 -5.60 9.07
N LYS A 62 1.39 -6.14 9.35
CA LYS A 62 2.16 -5.73 10.54
C LYS A 62 3.11 -4.61 10.18
N PRO A 63 3.10 -3.48 10.91
CA PRO A 63 4.05 -2.40 10.68
C PRO A 63 5.50 -2.87 10.80
N THR A 64 6.33 -2.46 9.85
CA THR A 64 7.76 -2.83 9.76
C THR A 64 8.66 -1.62 10.00
N VAL A 65 8.27 -0.74 10.92
CA VAL A 65 9.04 0.46 11.26
C VAL A 65 10.24 0.11 12.16
N PHE A 66 11.32 0.86 12.03
CA PHE A 66 12.49 0.79 12.91
C PHE A 66 12.19 1.52 14.23
N GLU A 67 11.69 0.81 15.23
CA GLU A 67 11.12 1.39 16.45
C GLU A 67 12.09 2.25 17.27
N HIS A 68 13.39 1.95 17.22
CA HIS A 68 14.44 2.69 17.95
C HIS A 68 14.93 3.94 17.20
N HIS A 69 14.54 4.12 15.96
CA HIS A 69 14.85 5.29 15.14
C HIS A 69 13.72 6.31 15.21
N SER A 70 14.04 7.58 14.95
CA SER A 70 13.03 8.62 14.80
C SER A 70 12.18 8.40 13.54
N VAL A 71 11.04 9.08 13.45
CA VAL A 71 10.19 9.11 12.25
C VAL A 71 11.00 9.57 11.05
N PHE A 72 11.78 10.65 11.21
CA PHE A 72 12.67 11.18 10.17
C PHE A 72 13.68 10.14 9.70
N GLU A 73 14.38 9.47 10.62
CA GLU A 73 15.39 8.44 10.28
C GLU A 73 14.76 7.22 9.58
N ASN A 74 13.53 6.84 9.92
CA ASN A 74 12.80 5.79 9.21
C ASN A 74 12.60 6.13 7.73
N LEU A 75 12.19 7.37 7.44
CA LEU A 75 12.03 7.85 6.06
C LEU A 75 13.38 7.94 5.33
N GLU A 76 14.42 8.47 6.00
CA GLU A 76 15.77 8.53 5.45
C GLU A 76 16.32 7.16 5.05
N LEU A 77 16.19 6.17 5.93
CA LEU A 77 16.62 4.78 5.69
C LEU A 77 15.88 4.10 4.54
N SER A 78 14.65 4.54 4.29
CA SER A 78 13.78 3.98 3.24
C SER A 78 13.99 4.62 1.88
N MET A 79 14.77 5.69 1.80
CA MET A 79 15.01 6.43 0.55
C MET A 79 15.65 5.55 -0.52
N ALA A 80 15.12 5.64 -1.75
CA ALA A 80 15.72 4.99 -2.90
C ALA A 80 17.10 5.57 -3.21
N GLY A 81 18.10 4.71 -3.38
CA GLY A 81 19.43 5.16 -3.75
C GLY A 81 20.47 4.05 -3.75
N PRO A 82 21.64 4.27 -4.38
CA PRO A 82 22.71 3.28 -4.38
C PRO A 82 23.29 3.13 -2.96
N LYS A 83 22.96 2.01 -2.30
CA LYS A 83 23.40 1.64 -0.95
C LYS A 83 24.85 1.11 -0.95
N GLY A 84 25.81 1.92 -1.43
CA GLY A 84 27.24 1.57 -1.33
C GLY A 84 27.79 1.89 0.07
N VAL A 85 28.42 0.90 0.74
CA VAL A 85 28.94 0.99 2.12
C VAL A 85 29.77 2.25 2.38
N TRP A 86 30.62 2.67 1.42
CA TRP A 86 31.45 3.86 1.53
C TRP A 86 30.70 5.19 1.34
N ARG A 87 29.57 5.15 0.65
CA ARG A 87 28.68 6.30 0.47
C ARG A 87 27.82 6.52 1.70
N THR A 88 27.28 5.46 2.29
CA THR A 88 26.47 5.50 3.51
C THR A 88 27.27 6.03 4.72
N LEU A 89 28.55 5.71 4.82
CA LEU A 89 29.43 6.21 5.91
C LEU A 89 29.77 7.71 5.80
N ARG A 90 29.56 8.36 4.64
CA ARG A 90 29.80 9.79 4.41
C ARG A 90 28.57 10.55 3.93
N ALA A 91 27.42 9.89 3.83
CA ALA A 91 26.20 10.50 3.33
C ALA A 91 25.70 11.55 4.34
N ARG A 92 25.82 12.80 3.96
CA ARG A 92 24.95 13.86 4.46
C ARG A 92 23.81 13.99 3.46
N LEU A 93 22.57 14.05 3.96
CA LEU A 93 21.41 14.39 3.14
C LEU A 93 21.71 15.70 2.42
N ASP A 94 21.51 15.70 1.10
CA ASP A 94 21.48 16.95 0.35
C ASP A 94 20.14 17.69 0.60
N ALA A 95 20.05 18.92 0.09
CA ALA A 95 18.86 19.75 0.31
C ALA A 95 17.59 19.12 -0.29
N ASP A 96 17.70 18.51 -1.47
CA ASP A 96 16.58 17.91 -2.18
C ASP A 96 16.07 16.66 -1.44
N GLN A 97 16.98 15.84 -0.91
CA GLN A 97 16.65 14.67 -0.11
C GLN A 97 15.93 15.05 1.19
N ARG A 98 16.42 16.10 1.87
CA ARG A 98 15.77 16.62 3.07
C ARG A 98 14.38 17.15 2.77
N GLN A 99 14.25 17.96 1.71
CA GLN A 99 12.95 18.49 1.30
C GLN A 99 11.96 17.35 1.01
N ARG A 100 12.39 16.30 0.29
CA ARG A 100 11.53 15.14 0.02
C ARG A 100 11.06 14.44 1.30
N ILE A 101 11.91 14.32 2.33
CA ILE A 101 11.47 13.76 3.63
C ILE A 101 10.42 14.68 4.28
N GLU A 102 10.64 15.99 4.24
CA GLU A 102 9.72 16.98 4.79
C GLU A 102 8.36 16.96 4.07
N ASP A 103 8.36 16.88 2.73
CA ASP A 103 7.14 16.73 1.92
C ASP A 103 6.37 15.46 2.27
N VAL A 104 7.07 14.33 2.44
CA VAL A 104 6.44 13.07 2.83
C VAL A 104 5.92 13.12 4.27
N LEU A 105 6.64 13.75 5.20
CA LEU A 105 6.19 13.97 6.59
C LEU A 105 4.88 14.78 6.63
N GLU A 106 4.79 15.82 5.83
CA GLU A 106 3.56 16.63 5.71
C GLU A 106 2.41 15.79 5.13
N LEU A 107 2.67 15.06 4.06
CA LEU A 107 1.68 14.21 3.38
C LEU A 107 1.08 13.16 4.33
N ILE A 108 1.93 12.45 5.10
CA ILE A 108 1.49 11.45 6.07
C ILE A 108 1.03 12.05 7.41
N GLY A 109 1.14 13.38 7.59
CA GLY A 109 0.70 14.10 8.79
C GLY A 109 1.52 13.81 10.03
N LEU A 110 2.83 13.59 9.89
CA LEU A 110 3.76 13.30 10.99
C LEU A 110 4.89 14.35 11.12
N GLN A 111 4.73 15.54 10.56
CA GLN A 111 5.75 16.61 10.61
C GLN A 111 6.11 17.00 12.03
N ASP A 112 5.13 17.10 12.94
CA ASP A 112 5.34 17.45 14.34
C ASP A 112 5.99 16.32 15.16
N GLU A 113 5.92 15.10 14.65
CA GLU A 113 6.47 13.88 15.25
C GLU A 113 7.83 13.47 14.66
N SER A 114 8.40 14.28 13.76
CA SER A 114 9.58 13.91 12.95
C SER A 114 10.76 13.41 13.77
N GLN A 115 11.00 13.98 14.96
CA GLN A 115 12.10 13.60 15.86
C GLN A 115 11.70 12.57 16.92
N ARG A 116 10.42 12.19 16.99
CA ARG A 116 9.94 11.19 17.94
C ARG A 116 10.37 9.79 17.50
N GLN A 117 10.70 8.93 18.46
CA GLN A 117 10.96 7.52 18.17
C GLN A 117 9.71 6.83 17.61
N ALA A 118 9.86 6.09 16.52
CA ALA A 118 8.75 5.39 15.86
C ALA A 118 8.06 4.37 16.78
N GLY A 119 8.80 3.78 17.73
CA GLY A 119 8.23 2.90 18.74
C GLY A 119 7.16 3.54 19.62
N ALA A 120 7.23 4.86 19.84
CA ALA A 120 6.30 5.63 20.68
C ALA A 120 5.06 6.15 19.93
N LEU A 121 4.95 5.91 18.63
CA LEU A 121 3.79 6.26 17.82
C LEU A 121 2.58 5.37 18.12
N SER A 122 1.37 5.90 17.89
CA SER A 122 0.14 5.10 17.89
C SER A 122 0.17 4.06 16.77
N HIS A 123 -0.75 3.10 16.81
CA HIS A 123 -0.85 2.09 15.75
C HIS A 123 -1.11 2.74 14.38
N GLY A 124 -2.06 3.65 14.28
CA GLY A 124 -2.36 4.39 13.04
C GLY A 124 -1.18 5.21 12.55
N GLN A 125 -0.49 5.94 13.44
CA GLN A 125 0.71 6.70 13.09
C GLN A 125 1.83 5.80 12.53
N LYS A 126 2.03 4.59 13.09
CA LYS A 126 2.98 3.60 12.54
C LYS A 126 2.58 3.16 11.13
N GLN A 127 1.29 2.98 10.88
CA GLN A 127 0.77 2.65 9.56
C GLN A 127 1.04 3.77 8.54
N TRP A 128 0.82 5.03 8.92
CA TRP A 128 1.12 6.19 8.07
C TRP A 128 2.62 6.34 7.80
N LEU A 129 3.46 6.13 8.83
CA LEU A 129 4.91 6.12 8.65
C LEU A 129 5.35 5.03 7.65
N GLU A 130 4.78 3.84 7.71
CA GLU A 130 5.07 2.76 6.78
C GLU A 130 4.68 3.11 5.33
N ILE A 131 3.53 3.76 5.13
CA ILE A 131 3.17 4.32 3.81
C ILE A 131 4.20 5.35 3.37
N GLY A 132 4.62 6.27 4.26
CA GLY A 132 5.67 7.23 3.98
C GLY A 132 7.00 6.58 3.57
N MET A 133 7.41 5.53 4.28
CA MET A 133 8.62 4.76 3.94
C MET A 133 8.53 4.14 2.54
N LEU A 134 7.36 3.68 2.11
CA LEU A 134 7.15 3.21 0.75
C LEU A 134 7.21 4.35 -0.27
N LEU A 135 6.63 5.51 0.03
CA LEU A 135 6.66 6.69 -0.83
C LEU A 135 8.08 7.23 -1.06
N MET A 136 8.98 7.05 -0.08
CA MET A 136 10.40 7.39 -0.25
C MET A 136 11.09 6.57 -1.35
N GLN A 137 10.53 5.42 -1.73
CA GLN A 137 11.03 4.59 -2.84
C GLN A 137 10.45 4.98 -4.20
N ASN A 138 9.58 5.99 -4.24
CA ASN A 138 8.93 6.47 -5.46
C ASN A 138 8.15 5.40 -6.24
N PRO A 139 7.23 4.66 -5.60
CA PRO A 139 6.53 3.55 -6.23
C PRO A 139 5.54 4.07 -7.28
N LEU A 140 5.35 3.29 -8.35
CA LEU A 140 4.29 3.51 -9.34
C LEU A 140 2.98 2.81 -8.93
N LEU A 141 3.11 1.69 -8.19
CA LEU A 141 2.00 0.90 -7.65
C LEU A 141 2.23 0.65 -6.16
N LEU A 142 1.26 1.04 -5.35
CA LEU A 142 1.17 0.75 -3.92
C LEU A 142 0.15 -0.36 -3.68
N LEU A 143 0.58 -1.41 -3.02
CA LEU A 143 -0.28 -2.48 -2.53
C LEU A 143 -0.41 -2.33 -1.01
N VAL A 144 -1.61 -2.03 -0.53
CA VAL A 144 -1.88 -1.73 0.88
C VAL A 144 -2.83 -2.78 1.45
N ASP A 145 -2.35 -3.56 2.41
CA ASP A 145 -3.07 -4.71 2.96
C ASP A 145 -3.66 -4.33 4.34
N GLU A 146 -4.99 -4.31 4.45
CA GLU A 146 -5.78 -4.00 5.63
C GLU A 146 -5.31 -2.74 6.39
N PRO A 147 -5.28 -1.56 5.72
CA PRO A 147 -4.77 -0.35 6.36
C PRO A 147 -5.63 0.16 7.53
N ALA A 148 -6.92 -0.16 7.57
CA ALA A 148 -7.83 0.28 8.61
C ALA A 148 -7.80 -0.59 9.88
N ALA A 149 -7.12 -1.74 9.86
CA ALA A 149 -7.13 -2.69 10.97
C ALA A 149 -6.62 -2.07 12.27
N GLY A 150 -7.45 -2.10 13.33
CA GLY A 150 -7.11 -1.61 14.65
C GLY A 150 -7.03 -0.09 14.80
N MET A 151 -7.52 0.67 13.83
CA MET A 151 -7.59 2.13 13.86
C MET A 151 -8.85 2.64 14.57
N THR A 152 -8.76 3.80 15.18
CA THR A 152 -9.91 4.62 15.58
C THR A 152 -10.60 5.22 14.36
N HIS A 153 -11.85 5.65 14.48
CA HIS A 153 -12.58 6.32 13.38
C HIS A 153 -11.81 7.53 12.84
N GLN A 154 -11.20 8.32 13.70
CA GLN A 154 -10.43 9.50 13.29
C GLN A 154 -9.16 9.11 12.49
N GLU A 155 -8.48 8.04 12.90
CA GLU A 155 -7.33 7.51 12.15
C GLU A 155 -7.78 6.92 10.80
N MET A 156 -8.96 6.26 10.75
CA MET A 156 -9.55 5.77 9.49
C MET A 156 -9.84 6.91 8.51
N ASP A 157 -10.50 7.99 8.97
CA ASP A 157 -10.79 9.16 8.13
C ASP A 157 -9.50 9.75 7.55
N ARG A 158 -8.48 9.91 8.38
CA ARG A 158 -7.17 10.40 7.94
C ARG A 158 -6.49 9.45 6.94
N THR A 159 -6.64 8.13 7.11
CA THR A 159 -6.10 7.13 6.19
C THR A 159 -6.82 7.18 4.85
N VAL A 160 -8.13 7.40 4.84
CA VAL A 160 -8.92 7.62 3.61
C VAL A 160 -8.41 8.86 2.87
N GLU A 161 -8.22 9.99 3.56
CA GLU A 161 -7.67 11.21 2.96
C GLU A 161 -6.29 10.96 2.35
N LEU A 162 -5.38 10.32 3.10
CA LEU A 162 -4.04 9.99 2.64
C LEU A 162 -4.09 9.13 1.37
N LEU A 163 -4.78 7.97 1.40
CA LEU A 163 -4.82 7.06 0.27
C LEU A 163 -5.49 7.68 -0.96
N THR A 164 -6.50 8.53 -0.75
CA THR A 164 -7.15 9.26 -1.84
C THR A 164 -6.22 10.30 -2.46
N SER A 165 -5.42 11.00 -1.65
CA SER A 165 -4.47 12.00 -2.15
C SER A 165 -3.33 11.40 -2.96
N LEU A 166 -3.01 10.11 -2.76
CA LEU A 166 -1.99 9.40 -3.53
C LEU A 166 -2.47 9.00 -4.94
N ALA A 167 -3.79 8.91 -5.16
CA ALA A 167 -4.34 8.57 -6.46
C ALA A 167 -4.03 9.68 -7.50
N GLY A 168 -3.78 9.27 -8.72
CA GLY A 168 -3.31 10.15 -9.80
C GLY A 168 -1.82 10.04 -10.01
N ASP A 169 -1.03 10.35 -9.00
CA ASP A 169 0.45 10.22 -9.04
C ASP A 169 0.89 8.77 -8.88
N HIS A 170 0.16 8.00 -8.05
CA HIS A 170 0.39 6.58 -7.80
C HIS A 170 -0.86 5.77 -8.13
N SER A 171 -0.67 4.53 -8.60
CA SER A 171 -1.73 3.52 -8.58
C SER A 171 -1.78 2.91 -7.19
N VAL A 172 -2.97 2.78 -6.60
CA VAL A 172 -3.13 2.25 -5.24
C VAL A 172 -4.12 1.09 -5.27
N VAL A 173 -3.72 -0.06 -4.77
CA VAL A 173 -4.61 -1.21 -4.54
C VAL A 173 -4.72 -1.44 -3.04
N VAL A 174 -5.92 -1.30 -2.51
CA VAL A 174 -6.24 -1.51 -1.10
C VAL A 174 -6.98 -2.82 -0.95
N VAL A 175 -6.46 -3.73 -0.14
CA VAL A 175 -7.20 -4.93 0.30
C VAL A 175 -7.86 -4.61 1.62
N GLU A 176 -9.17 -4.73 1.69
CA GLU A 176 -9.95 -4.40 2.87
C GLU A 176 -11.18 -5.29 3.02
N HIS A 177 -11.69 -5.38 4.23
CA HIS A 177 -12.91 -6.07 4.58
C HIS A 177 -13.91 -5.15 5.31
N ASP A 178 -13.49 -3.96 5.73
CA ASP A 178 -14.35 -2.92 6.29
C ASP A 178 -15.06 -2.17 5.16
N MET A 179 -16.39 -2.37 5.06
CA MET A 179 -17.19 -1.82 3.97
C MET A 179 -17.40 -0.31 4.08
N ASP A 180 -17.36 0.25 5.29
CA ASP A 180 -17.48 1.69 5.50
C ASP A 180 -16.21 2.39 5.04
N PHE A 181 -15.04 1.82 5.34
CA PHE A 181 -13.76 2.30 4.85
C PHE A 181 -13.68 2.21 3.30
N VAL A 182 -14.08 1.08 2.71
CA VAL A 182 -14.11 0.91 1.25
C VAL A 182 -15.04 1.93 0.59
N ARG A 183 -16.20 2.19 1.19
CA ARG A 183 -17.15 3.21 0.71
C ARG A 183 -16.56 4.61 0.80
N ALA A 184 -15.89 4.95 1.91
CA ALA A 184 -15.28 6.26 2.11
C ALA A 184 -14.17 6.56 1.09
N LEU A 185 -13.41 5.55 0.65
CA LEU A 185 -12.41 5.68 -0.42
C LEU A 185 -13.01 6.03 -1.78
N SER A 186 -14.33 5.89 -1.98
CA SER A 186 -15.05 6.19 -3.24
C SER A 186 -14.36 5.62 -4.49
N SER A 187 -13.72 4.47 -4.35
CA SER A 187 -12.87 3.85 -5.35
C SER A 187 -13.62 2.86 -6.23
N ARG A 188 -12.96 2.36 -7.28
CA ARG A 188 -13.42 1.16 -7.98
C ARG A 188 -13.17 -0.08 -7.12
N VAL A 189 -14.18 -0.92 -7.01
CA VAL A 189 -14.15 -2.12 -6.17
C VAL A 189 -14.10 -3.36 -7.07
N THR A 190 -13.21 -4.30 -6.74
CA THR A 190 -13.15 -5.65 -7.31
C THR A 190 -13.45 -6.65 -6.20
N VAL A 191 -14.44 -7.51 -6.41
CA VAL A 191 -14.78 -8.59 -5.49
C VAL A 191 -14.13 -9.88 -5.95
N LEU A 192 -13.32 -10.48 -5.06
CA LEU A 192 -12.78 -11.83 -5.26
C LEU A 192 -13.61 -12.86 -4.48
N HIS A 193 -13.83 -14.00 -5.13
CA HIS A 193 -14.41 -15.18 -4.52
C HIS A 193 -13.77 -16.43 -5.12
N GLN A 194 -13.26 -17.33 -4.27
CA GLN A 194 -12.65 -18.60 -4.68
C GLN A 194 -11.58 -18.45 -5.79
N GLY A 195 -10.73 -17.42 -5.68
CA GLY A 195 -9.65 -17.15 -6.63
C GLY A 195 -10.08 -16.51 -7.95
N SER A 196 -11.35 -16.13 -8.10
CA SER A 196 -11.89 -15.51 -9.33
C SER A 196 -12.50 -14.14 -9.03
N VAL A 197 -12.51 -13.26 -10.04
CA VAL A 197 -13.24 -12.00 -9.96
C VAL A 197 -14.74 -12.30 -10.09
N LEU A 198 -15.49 -11.97 -9.04
CA LEU A 198 -16.93 -12.16 -8.97
C LEU A 198 -17.70 -10.98 -9.55
N ALA A 199 -17.29 -9.76 -9.19
CA ALA A 199 -17.88 -8.51 -9.64
C ALA A 199 -16.87 -7.37 -9.64
N GLU A 200 -17.10 -6.36 -10.47
CA GLU A 200 -16.36 -5.11 -10.49
C GLU A 200 -17.31 -3.93 -10.74
N GLY A 201 -17.07 -2.82 -10.03
CA GLY A 201 -17.86 -1.61 -10.18
C GLY A 201 -17.55 -0.57 -9.11
N ASN A 202 -18.41 0.43 -8.96
CA ASN A 202 -18.41 1.26 -7.77
C ASN A 202 -19.07 0.48 -6.60
N MET A 203 -18.95 1.01 -5.38
CA MET A 203 -19.46 0.32 -4.18
C MET A 203 -20.96 0.00 -4.26
N ASP A 204 -21.78 0.93 -4.81
CA ASP A 204 -23.22 0.73 -4.92
C ASP A 204 -23.57 -0.37 -5.93
N GLN A 205 -22.86 -0.46 -7.04
CA GLN A 205 -23.04 -1.53 -8.03
C GLN A 205 -22.68 -2.89 -7.44
N VAL A 206 -21.55 -2.98 -6.77
CA VAL A 206 -21.04 -4.22 -6.17
C VAL A 206 -21.94 -4.70 -5.05
N GLN A 207 -22.38 -3.81 -4.17
CA GLN A 207 -23.24 -4.13 -3.02
C GLN A 207 -24.62 -4.66 -3.46
N ASN A 208 -25.13 -4.23 -4.59
CA ASN A 208 -26.43 -4.64 -5.14
C ASN A 208 -26.32 -5.80 -6.14
N ASP A 209 -25.12 -6.33 -6.42
CA ASP A 209 -24.96 -7.49 -7.29
C ASP A 209 -25.47 -8.75 -6.57
N PRO A 210 -26.46 -9.48 -7.15
CA PRO A 210 -27.05 -10.65 -6.52
C PRO A 210 -26.03 -11.73 -6.14
N LYS A 211 -24.97 -11.90 -6.95
CA LYS A 211 -23.91 -12.87 -6.67
C LYS A 211 -23.06 -12.48 -5.47
N VAL A 212 -22.79 -11.17 -5.32
CA VAL A 212 -22.04 -10.64 -4.18
C VAL A 212 -22.87 -10.80 -2.91
N VAL A 213 -24.16 -10.44 -2.97
CA VAL A 213 -25.10 -10.62 -1.84
C VAL A 213 -25.17 -12.08 -1.40
N GLU A 214 -25.26 -13.02 -2.35
CA GLU A 214 -25.29 -14.47 -2.05
C GLU A 214 -24.02 -14.92 -1.31
N VAL A 215 -22.83 -14.45 -1.75
CA VAL A 215 -21.55 -14.83 -1.15
C VAL A 215 -21.37 -14.26 0.26
N TYR A 216 -21.86 -13.05 0.52
CA TYR A 216 -21.72 -12.39 1.83
C TYR A 216 -22.83 -12.69 2.83
N LEU A 217 -24.02 -13.08 2.37
CA LEU A 217 -25.19 -13.39 3.23
C LEU A 217 -25.51 -14.88 3.26
N GLY A 218 -24.91 -15.69 2.39
CA GLY A 218 -25.14 -17.13 2.27
C GLY A 218 -24.19 -18.00 3.09
N GLU A 219 -23.29 -17.39 3.91
CA GLU A 219 -22.42 -18.10 4.84
C GLU A 219 -22.99 -18.18 6.24
#